data_d8681780713d0d5f6522df334351d539
#
_entry.id   d8681780713d0d5f6522df334351d539
#
_cell.length_a   1.000
_cell.length_b   1.000
_cell.length_c   1.000
_cell.angle_alpha   90.00
_cell.angle_beta   90.00
_cell.angle_gamma   90.00
#
_symmetry.space_group_name_H-M   'P 1'
#
loop_
_entity.id
_entity.type
_entity.pdbx_description
1 polymer ?
#
loop_
_entity_poly.entity_id
_entity_poly.type
_entity_poly.pdbx_seq_one_letter_code
_entity_poly.pdbx_strand_id
1 'polypeptide(L)'
;MFLDILSFIISGLLLRVLFTIIGFATEKIDFIRDRINYFVFYYIIPLVCFKTTYTMPFNLSHLKISVVANLTILSCVAISWFVYRKIAQSKNIKPEVIGSLIMCSAFGNVLYIGLPILTKLYGTEGMSYAFTYDFLASTPLTWTVAVAVCMKYGRAKRYKLKDSILTIFKIPPIWGLVVGIILRES
;
A
#
# COMPACT_ATOMS: atom_id res chain seq x y z
N MET A 1 20.04 -5.66 11.06
CA MET A 1 18.88 -5.54 10.17
C MET A 1 17.59 -6.07 10.79
N PHE A 2 17.48 -7.40 11.05
CA PHE A 2 16.27 -7.96 11.71
C PHE A 2 16.02 -7.32 13.09
N LEU A 3 17.06 -7.14 13.89
CA LEU A 3 17.01 -6.47 15.19
C LEU A 3 16.57 -5.00 15.09
N ASP A 4 16.95 -4.27 14.06
CA ASP A 4 16.54 -2.87 13.88
C ASP A 4 15.04 -2.76 13.55
N ILE A 5 14.53 -3.66 12.69
CA ILE A 5 13.10 -3.73 12.35
C ILE A 5 12.29 -4.13 13.60
N LEU A 6 12.77 -5.13 14.33
CA LEU A 6 12.16 -5.59 15.56
C LEU A 6 12.15 -4.47 16.62
N SER A 7 13.27 -3.75 16.78
CA SER A 7 13.37 -2.61 17.69
C SER A 7 12.39 -1.49 17.33
N PHE A 8 12.18 -1.24 16.03
CA PHE A 8 11.21 -0.23 15.56
C PHE A 8 9.77 -0.63 15.88
N ILE A 9 9.42 -1.90 15.69
CA ILE A 9 8.10 -2.43 16.03
C ILE A 9 7.88 -2.41 17.56
N ILE A 10 8.88 -2.84 18.32
CA ILE A 10 8.81 -2.85 19.80
C ILE A 10 8.71 -1.43 20.35
N SER A 11 9.49 -0.48 19.83
CA SER A 11 9.42 0.92 20.27
C SER A 11 8.06 1.55 19.96
N GLY A 12 7.45 1.25 18.83
CA GLY A 12 6.09 1.68 18.48
C GLY A 12 5.03 1.10 19.42
N LEU A 13 5.14 -0.19 19.75
CA LEU A 13 4.26 -0.84 20.72
C LEU A 13 4.43 -0.28 22.14
N LEU A 14 5.67 -0.08 22.58
CA LEU A 14 5.98 0.51 23.89
C LEU A 14 5.45 1.94 24.00
N LEU A 15 5.62 2.74 22.94
CA LEU A 15 5.09 4.10 22.89
C LEU A 15 3.56 4.10 23.00
N ARG A 16 2.88 3.20 22.32
CA ARG A 16 1.42 3.04 22.40
C ARG A 16 0.97 2.65 23.82
N VAL A 17 1.65 1.68 24.43
CA VAL A 17 1.38 1.26 25.81
C VAL A 17 1.62 2.42 26.79
N LEU A 18 2.72 3.14 26.63
CA LEU A 18 3.07 4.30 27.47
C LEU A 18 1.98 5.39 27.38
N PHE A 19 1.52 5.74 26.18
CA PHE A 19 0.44 6.72 25.99
C PHE A 19 -0.88 6.25 26.61
N THR A 20 -1.16 4.95 26.56
CA THR A 20 -2.35 4.37 27.18
C THR A 20 -2.26 4.45 28.72
N ILE A 21 -1.09 4.17 29.30
CA ILE A 21 -0.84 4.25 30.74
C ILE A 21 -0.91 5.70 31.27
N ILE A 22 -0.42 6.67 30.49
CA ILE A 22 -0.46 8.11 30.85
C ILE A 22 -1.89 8.68 30.74
N GLY A 23 -2.89 7.87 30.32
CA GLY A 23 -4.28 8.32 30.19
C GLY A 23 -4.52 9.26 29.01
N PHE A 24 -3.61 9.27 28.03
CA PHE A 24 -3.88 9.95 26.77
C PHE A 24 -5.06 9.24 26.10
N ALA A 25 -6.18 9.94 25.97
CA ALA A 25 -7.36 9.38 25.35
C ALA A 25 -7.00 8.82 23.96
N THR A 26 -7.33 7.57 23.71
CA THR A 26 -7.07 6.89 22.43
C THR A 26 -7.56 7.70 21.23
N GLU A 27 -8.65 8.44 21.39
CA GLU A 27 -9.21 9.37 20.39
C GLU A 27 -8.23 10.49 19.98
N LYS A 28 -7.47 11.05 20.95
CA LYS A 28 -6.47 12.09 20.63
C LYS A 28 -5.27 11.52 19.87
N ILE A 29 -4.85 10.30 20.20
CA ILE A 29 -3.76 9.60 19.51
C ILE A 29 -4.20 9.29 18.08
N ASP A 30 -5.42 8.79 17.89
CA ASP A 30 -5.98 8.50 16.58
C ASP A 30 -6.11 9.76 15.73
N PHE A 31 -6.55 10.87 16.30
CA PHE A 31 -6.62 12.17 15.63
C PHE A 31 -5.23 12.66 15.16
N ILE A 32 -4.22 12.59 16.01
CA ILE A 32 -2.83 12.98 15.67
C ILE A 32 -2.29 12.07 14.58
N ARG A 33 -2.46 10.75 14.71
CA ARG A 33 -2.06 9.77 13.69
C ARG A 33 -2.69 10.08 12.33
N ASP A 34 -3.99 10.35 12.31
CA ASP A 34 -4.72 10.61 11.07
C ASP A 34 -4.26 11.92 10.42
N ARG A 35 -3.94 12.94 11.22
CA ARG A 35 -3.36 14.21 10.74
C ARG A 35 -1.96 14.02 10.16
N ILE A 36 -1.12 13.24 10.83
CA ILE A 36 0.22 12.92 10.35
C ILE A 36 0.13 12.11 9.06
N ASN A 37 -0.71 11.07 9.03
CA ASN A 37 -0.91 10.25 7.81
C ASN A 37 -1.43 11.10 6.65
N TYR A 38 -2.38 12.00 6.90
CA TYR A 38 -2.87 12.94 5.89
C TYR A 38 -1.73 13.81 5.35
N PHE A 39 -0.92 14.42 6.22
CA PHE A 39 0.21 15.26 5.82
C PHE A 39 1.25 14.47 5.01
N VAL A 40 1.62 13.27 5.48
CA VAL A 40 2.54 12.38 4.77
C VAL A 40 2.00 12.02 3.38
N PHE A 41 0.74 11.61 3.30
CA PHE A 41 0.13 11.15 2.05
C PHE A 41 -0.07 12.27 1.02
N TYR A 42 -0.50 13.45 1.47
CA TYR A 42 -0.82 14.56 0.55
C TYR A 42 0.35 15.45 0.20
N TYR A 43 1.40 15.49 1.02
CA TYR A 43 2.54 16.39 0.80
C TYR A 43 3.87 15.65 0.66
N ILE A 44 4.21 14.76 1.58
CA ILE A 44 5.54 14.13 1.57
C ILE A 44 5.64 13.09 0.46
N ILE A 45 4.69 12.17 0.34
CA ILE A 45 4.75 11.09 -0.66
C ILE A 45 4.78 11.66 -2.09
N PRO A 46 3.95 12.64 -2.51
CA PRO A 46 4.06 13.25 -3.84
C PRO A 46 5.43 13.87 -4.14
N LEU A 47 6.04 14.54 -3.16
CA LEU A 47 7.38 15.11 -3.30
C LEU A 47 8.45 14.03 -3.47
N VAL A 48 8.35 12.94 -2.70
CA VAL A 48 9.27 11.80 -2.83
C VAL A 48 9.08 11.10 -4.17
N CYS A 49 7.84 10.93 -4.63
CA CYS A 49 7.53 10.38 -5.96
C CYS A 49 8.13 11.25 -7.07
N PHE A 50 7.93 12.55 -6.99
CA PHE A 50 8.51 13.52 -7.91
C PHE A 50 10.04 13.39 -7.95
N LYS A 51 10.69 13.49 -6.78
CA LYS A 51 12.16 13.37 -6.69
C LYS A 51 12.65 12.06 -7.28
N THR A 52 12.03 10.95 -6.91
CA THR A 52 12.43 9.61 -7.37
C THR A 52 12.31 9.50 -8.89
N THR A 53 11.18 9.92 -9.45
CA THR A 53 10.95 9.84 -10.91
C THR A 53 11.85 10.79 -11.69
N TYR A 54 12.11 11.97 -11.15
CA TYR A 54 13.02 12.96 -11.77
C TYR A 54 14.48 12.48 -11.79
N THR A 55 14.95 11.86 -10.70
CA THR A 55 16.38 11.51 -10.54
C THR A 55 16.75 10.12 -11.05
N MET A 56 15.78 9.19 -11.12
CA MET A 56 16.09 7.78 -11.44
C MET A 56 15.78 7.44 -12.90
N PRO A 57 16.73 6.76 -13.60
CA PRO A 57 16.49 6.31 -14.96
C PRO A 57 15.39 5.24 -14.97
N PHE A 58 14.30 5.51 -15.69
CA PHE A 58 13.30 4.50 -16.02
C PHE A 58 13.92 3.55 -17.04
N ASN A 59 14.24 2.35 -16.63
CA ASN A 59 14.86 1.34 -17.49
C ASN A 59 13.98 0.08 -17.60
N LEU A 60 14.40 -0.84 -18.46
CA LEU A 60 13.67 -2.09 -18.72
C LEU A 60 13.45 -2.94 -17.43
N SER A 61 14.32 -2.78 -16.42
CA SER A 61 14.19 -3.47 -15.14
C SER A 61 12.94 -3.03 -14.38
N HIS A 62 12.57 -1.75 -14.41
CA HIS A 62 11.36 -1.25 -13.78
C HIS A 62 10.10 -1.83 -14.42
N LEU A 63 10.10 -1.98 -15.76
CA LEU A 63 8.98 -2.61 -16.45
C LEU A 63 8.85 -4.09 -16.07
N LYS A 64 9.95 -4.83 -16.01
CA LYS A 64 9.97 -6.23 -15.56
C LYS A 64 9.44 -6.37 -14.13
N ILE A 65 9.87 -5.50 -13.21
CA ILE A 65 9.40 -5.49 -11.82
C ILE A 65 7.89 -5.25 -11.79
N SER A 66 7.38 -4.28 -12.54
CA SER A 66 5.96 -3.99 -12.63
C SER A 66 5.14 -5.19 -13.11
N VAL A 67 5.58 -5.87 -14.18
CA VAL A 67 4.90 -7.06 -14.70
C VAL A 67 4.88 -8.19 -13.67
N VAL A 68 6.04 -8.50 -13.07
CA VAL A 68 6.14 -9.54 -12.04
C VAL A 68 5.28 -9.21 -10.83
N ALA A 69 5.30 -7.95 -10.38
CA ALA A 69 4.49 -7.48 -9.25
C ALA A 69 2.98 -7.64 -9.52
N ASN A 70 2.51 -7.23 -10.70
CA ASN A 70 1.10 -7.39 -11.10
C ASN A 70 0.69 -8.87 -11.12
N LEU A 71 1.49 -9.73 -11.74
CA LEU A 71 1.24 -11.17 -11.79
C LEU A 71 1.23 -11.79 -10.38
N THR A 72 2.16 -11.39 -9.52
CA THR A 72 2.23 -11.89 -8.14
C THR A 72 0.98 -11.49 -7.34
N ILE A 73 0.59 -10.22 -7.36
CA ILE A 73 -0.60 -9.76 -6.63
C ILE A 73 -1.86 -10.46 -7.14
N LEU A 74 -2.04 -10.55 -8.46
CA LEU A 74 -3.20 -11.22 -9.06
C LEU A 74 -3.23 -12.72 -8.71
N SER A 75 -2.08 -13.39 -8.72
CA SER A 75 -1.96 -14.79 -8.31
C SER A 75 -2.31 -14.97 -6.82
N CYS A 76 -1.81 -14.07 -5.95
CA CYS A 76 -2.14 -14.10 -4.53
C CYS A 76 -3.64 -13.86 -4.28
N VAL A 77 -4.28 -12.95 -5.02
CA VAL A 77 -5.74 -12.75 -4.95
C VAL A 77 -6.48 -14.02 -5.38
N ALA A 78 -6.09 -14.64 -6.48
CA ALA A 78 -6.75 -15.82 -7.01
C ALA A 78 -6.60 -17.02 -6.06
N ILE A 79 -5.38 -17.28 -5.57
CA ILE A 79 -5.10 -18.40 -4.63
C ILE A 79 -5.85 -18.18 -3.31
N SER A 80 -5.75 -16.99 -2.71
CA SER A 80 -6.42 -16.67 -1.45
C SER A 80 -7.94 -16.73 -1.61
N TRP A 81 -8.49 -16.24 -2.72
CA TRP A 81 -9.93 -16.37 -3.02
C TRP A 81 -10.37 -17.84 -3.05
N PHE A 82 -9.61 -18.70 -3.74
CA PHE A 82 -9.93 -20.11 -3.83
C PHE A 82 -9.83 -20.83 -2.47
N VAL A 83 -8.77 -20.58 -1.72
CA VAL A 83 -8.52 -21.18 -0.40
C VAL A 83 -9.58 -20.75 0.61
N TYR A 84 -9.79 -19.45 0.77
CA TYR A 84 -10.73 -18.94 1.78
C TYR A 84 -12.18 -19.24 1.43
N ARG A 85 -12.53 -19.34 0.16
CA ARG A 85 -13.86 -19.80 -0.24
C ARG A 85 -14.13 -21.25 0.20
N LYS A 86 -13.15 -22.15 0.05
CA LYS A 86 -13.27 -23.55 0.53
C LYS A 86 -13.38 -23.62 2.06
N ILE A 87 -12.55 -22.86 2.77
CA ILE A 87 -12.59 -22.83 4.24
C ILE A 87 -13.92 -22.26 4.73
N ALA A 88 -14.45 -21.25 4.08
CA ALA A 88 -15.72 -20.63 4.44
C ALA A 88 -16.92 -21.58 4.32
N GLN A 89 -16.93 -22.42 3.28
CA GLN A 89 -17.97 -23.43 3.10
C GLN A 89 -17.98 -24.46 4.25
N SER A 90 -16.79 -24.76 4.81
CA SER A 90 -16.66 -25.72 5.92
C SER A 90 -16.94 -25.13 7.31
N LYS A 91 -16.65 -23.81 7.51
CA LYS A 91 -16.63 -23.19 8.86
C LYS A 91 -17.65 -22.07 9.07
N ASN A 92 -18.60 -21.88 8.15
CA ASN A 92 -19.62 -20.83 8.23
C ASN A 92 -19.07 -19.42 8.56
N ILE A 93 -17.97 -19.03 7.87
CA ILE A 93 -17.29 -17.75 8.07
C ILE A 93 -18.06 -16.63 7.36
N LYS A 94 -18.21 -15.49 8.03
CA LYS A 94 -18.90 -14.32 7.46
C LYS A 94 -18.19 -13.82 6.17
N PRO A 95 -18.94 -13.41 5.14
CA PRO A 95 -18.35 -12.93 3.88
C PRO A 95 -17.34 -11.80 4.06
N GLU A 96 -17.59 -10.88 4.98
CA GLU A 96 -16.71 -9.74 5.25
C GLU A 96 -15.31 -10.20 5.73
N VAL A 97 -15.26 -11.26 6.53
CA VAL A 97 -13.99 -11.86 7.01
C VAL A 97 -13.22 -12.47 5.84
N ILE A 98 -13.92 -13.14 4.91
CA ILE A 98 -13.30 -13.71 3.71
C ILE A 98 -12.68 -12.61 2.86
N GLY A 99 -13.41 -11.51 2.61
CA GLY A 99 -12.90 -10.37 1.87
C GLY A 99 -11.65 -9.77 2.52
N SER A 100 -11.67 -9.58 3.84
CA SER A 100 -10.53 -9.07 4.59
C SER A 100 -9.31 -9.99 4.51
N LEU A 101 -9.50 -11.31 4.62
CA LEU A 101 -8.42 -12.29 4.51
C LEU A 101 -7.79 -12.29 3.11
N ILE A 102 -8.60 -12.20 2.04
CA ILE A 102 -8.10 -12.08 0.67
C ILE A 102 -7.23 -10.82 0.52
N MET A 103 -7.72 -9.68 1.03
CA MET A 103 -7.01 -8.42 0.96
C MET A 103 -5.67 -8.47 1.71
N CYS A 104 -5.67 -8.95 2.95
CA CYS A 104 -4.45 -9.06 3.76
C CYS A 104 -3.42 -10.04 3.18
N SER A 105 -3.88 -11.06 2.43
CA SER A 105 -2.96 -12.04 1.81
C SER A 105 -2.32 -11.54 0.52
N ALA A 106 -2.97 -10.62 -0.19
CA ALA A 106 -2.54 -10.21 -1.53
C ALA A 106 -1.87 -8.83 -1.56
N PHE A 107 -2.24 -7.92 -0.67
CA PHE A 107 -1.75 -6.54 -0.68
C PHE A 107 -0.85 -6.27 0.53
N GLY A 108 0.44 -6.07 0.27
CA GLY A 108 1.44 -5.73 1.28
C GLY A 108 1.55 -4.22 1.51
N ASN A 109 2.08 -3.84 2.68
CA ASN A 109 2.39 -2.45 2.99
C ASN A 109 3.76 -2.06 2.43
N VAL A 110 3.80 -1.74 1.14
CA VAL A 110 5.06 -1.50 0.41
C VAL A 110 5.70 -0.17 0.78
N LEU A 111 4.93 0.91 0.87
CA LEU A 111 5.49 2.25 1.13
C LEU A 111 5.94 2.41 2.58
N TYR A 112 5.17 1.95 3.57
CA TYR A 112 5.51 2.17 4.98
C TYR A 112 6.50 1.15 5.54
N ILE A 113 6.51 -0.08 5.02
CA ILE A 113 7.39 -1.17 5.50
C ILE A 113 8.43 -1.54 4.45
N GLY A 114 8.02 -1.77 3.21
CA GLY A 114 8.90 -2.21 2.14
C GLY A 114 9.94 -1.17 1.75
N LEU A 115 9.53 0.09 1.60
CA LEU A 115 10.42 1.18 1.18
C LEU A 115 11.62 1.39 2.12
N PRO A 116 11.47 1.53 3.45
CA PRO A 116 12.61 1.66 4.35
C PRO A 116 13.54 0.45 4.32
N ILE A 117 12.99 -0.76 4.21
CA ILE A 117 13.77 -1.99 4.16
C ILE A 117 14.59 -2.06 2.87
N LEU A 118 13.96 -1.85 1.72
CA LEU A 118 14.64 -1.91 0.43
C LEU A 118 15.66 -0.79 0.27
N THR A 119 15.36 0.41 0.77
CA THR A 119 16.32 1.53 0.78
C THR A 119 17.55 1.20 1.63
N LYS A 120 17.36 0.56 2.79
CA LYS A 120 18.47 0.16 3.66
C LYS A 120 19.33 -0.95 3.06
N LEU A 121 18.72 -1.88 2.29
CA LEU A 121 19.42 -3.03 1.70
C LEU A 121 20.13 -2.68 0.39
N TYR A 122 19.49 -1.88 -0.46
CA TYR A 122 19.89 -1.65 -1.84
C TYR A 122 20.05 -0.14 -2.17
N GLY A 123 20.01 0.73 -1.15
CA GLY A 123 20.17 2.17 -1.33
C GLY A 123 19.07 2.79 -2.19
N THR A 124 19.47 3.73 -3.03
CA THR A 124 18.55 4.47 -3.93
C THR A 124 17.90 3.58 -4.98
N GLU A 125 18.57 2.51 -5.40
CA GLU A 125 18.01 1.54 -6.34
C GLU A 125 16.84 0.75 -5.71
N GLY A 126 17.00 0.29 -4.46
CA GLY A 126 15.94 -0.35 -3.70
C GLY A 126 14.72 0.56 -3.47
N MET A 127 14.96 1.85 -3.25
CA MET A 127 13.90 2.85 -3.18
C MET A 127 13.12 2.94 -4.50
N SER A 128 13.83 2.98 -5.63
CA SER A 128 13.20 3.02 -6.96
C SER A 128 12.34 1.80 -7.22
N TYR A 129 12.82 0.61 -6.85
CA TYR A 129 12.06 -0.63 -7.02
C TYR A 129 10.81 -0.69 -6.14
N ALA A 130 10.87 -0.19 -4.91
CA ALA A 130 9.71 -0.08 -4.03
C ALA A 130 8.62 0.83 -4.62
N PHE A 131 9.01 1.99 -5.15
CA PHE A 131 8.07 2.90 -5.81
C PHE A 131 7.50 2.30 -7.10
N THR A 132 8.34 1.65 -7.91
CA THR A 132 7.88 0.96 -9.12
C THR A 132 6.84 -0.09 -8.80
N TYR A 133 7.10 -0.93 -7.79
CA TYR A 133 6.16 -1.94 -7.33
C TYR A 133 4.83 -1.31 -6.87
N ASP A 134 4.90 -0.26 -6.08
CA ASP A 134 3.70 0.36 -5.52
C ASP A 134 2.87 1.08 -6.58
N PHE A 135 3.48 1.96 -7.38
CA PHE A 135 2.75 2.80 -8.33
C PHE A 135 2.30 2.10 -9.59
N LEU A 136 3.07 1.12 -10.09
CA LEU A 136 2.74 0.43 -11.33
C LEU A 136 2.02 -0.92 -11.12
N ALA A 137 1.93 -1.40 -9.88
CA ALA A 137 1.22 -2.64 -9.59
C ALA A 137 0.27 -2.51 -8.39
N SER A 138 0.78 -2.28 -7.18
CA SER A 138 -0.02 -2.32 -5.95
C SER A 138 -1.14 -1.28 -5.96
N THR A 139 -0.84 -0.02 -6.24
CA THR A 139 -1.82 1.06 -6.25
C THR A 139 -2.92 0.87 -7.31
N PRO A 140 -2.64 0.61 -8.61
CA PRO A 140 -3.68 0.34 -9.59
C PRO A 140 -4.55 -0.87 -9.23
N LEU A 141 -3.95 -1.95 -8.76
CA LEU A 141 -4.69 -3.15 -8.37
C LEU A 141 -5.52 -2.94 -7.09
N THR A 142 -5.05 -2.12 -6.17
CA THR A 142 -5.84 -1.74 -4.98
C THR A 142 -7.12 -1.00 -5.40
N TRP A 143 -7.05 -0.05 -6.30
CA TRP A 143 -8.21 0.71 -6.75
C TRP A 143 -9.13 -0.04 -7.73
N THR A 144 -8.70 -1.15 -8.26
CA THR A 144 -9.49 -1.99 -9.16
C THR A 144 -9.90 -3.30 -8.51
N VAL A 145 -8.96 -4.22 -8.35
CA VAL A 145 -9.20 -5.58 -7.86
C VAL A 145 -9.61 -5.58 -6.39
N ALA A 146 -8.90 -4.83 -5.54
CA ALA A 146 -9.23 -4.78 -4.12
C ALA A 146 -10.61 -4.16 -3.88
N VAL A 147 -10.94 -3.07 -4.57
CA VAL A 147 -12.29 -2.48 -4.52
C VAL A 147 -13.35 -3.50 -4.98
N ALA A 148 -13.10 -4.26 -6.05
CA ALA A 148 -14.02 -5.31 -6.51
C ALA A 148 -14.22 -6.42 -5.45
N VAL A 149 -13.16 -6.82 -4.75
CA VAL A 149 -13.24 -7.77 -3.62
C VAL A 149 -14.07 -7.17 -2.48
N CYS A 150 -13.81 -5.91 -2.11
CA CYS A 150 -14.57 -5.21 -1.07
C CYS A 150 -16.06 -5.07 -1.43
N MET A 151 -16.38 -4.81 -2.69
CA MET A 151 -17.77 -4.73 -3.17
C MET A 151 -18.47 -6.09 -3.13
N LYS A 152 -17.75 -7.17 -3.42
CA LYS A 152 -18.32 -8.54 -3.43
C LYS A 152 -18.56 -9.08 -2.03
N TYR A 153 -17.68 -8.80 -1.08
CA TYR A 153 -17.70 -9.39 0.25
C TYR A 153 -18.11 -8.41 1.37
N GLY A 154 -18.02 -7.11 1.13
CA GLY A 154 -18.37 -6.06 2.09
C GLY A 154 -19.84 -5.66 2.03
N ARG A 155 -20.26 -4.86 3.03
CA ARG A 155 -21.61 -4.28 3.14
C ARG A 155 -21.73 -2.92 2.46
N ALA A 156 -20.68 -2.42 1.82
CA ALA A 156 -20.68 -1.10 1.21
C ALA A 156 -21.65 -1.02 0.02
N LYS A 157 -22.29 0.15 -0.15
CA LYS A 157 -23.11 0.44 -1.33
C LYS A 157 -22.29 0.21 -2.61
N ARG A 158 -22.96 -0.33 -3.66
CA ARG A 158 -22.34 -0.59 -4.96
C ARG A 158 -21.61 0.66 -5.50
N TYR A 159 -20.29 0.64 -5.43
CA TYR A 159 -19.44 1.60 -6.12
C TYR A 159 -19.33 1.18 -7.60
N LYS A 160 -19.43 2.12 -8.52
CA LYS A 160 -19.19 1.80 -9.94
C LYS A 160 -17.68 1.69 -10.16
N LEU A 161 -17.24 0.66 -10.86
CA LEU A 161 -15.81 0.45 -11.15
C LEU A 161 -15.17 1.68 -11.84
N LYS A 162 -15.97 2.38 -12.67
CA LYS A 162 -15.58 3.63 -13.32
C LYS A 162 -15.21 4.73 -12.32
N ASP A 163 -15.95 4.85 -11.22
CA ASP A 163 -15.67 5.86 -10.18
C ASP A 163 -14.39 5.52 -9.41
N SER A 164 -14.09 4.22 -9.25
CA SER A 164 -12.85 3.74 -8.65
C SER A 164 -11.63 4.09 -9.51
N ILE A 165 -11.70 3.88 -10.82
CA ILE A 165 -10.62 4.23 -11.77
C ILE A 165 -10.38 5.74 -11.77
N LEU A 166 -11.44 6.55 -11.81
CA LEU A 166 -11.32 8.01 -11.75
C LEU A 166 -10.71 8.50 -10.42
N THR A 167 -10.89 7.74 -9.35
CA THR A 167 -10.27 8.05 -8.05
C THR A 167 -8.75 7.90 -8.08
N ILE A 168 -8.20 7.01 -8.91
CA ILE A 168 -6.73 6.87 -9.09
C ILE A 168 -6.11 8.23 -9.49
N PHE A 169 -6.73 8.93 -10.43
CA PHE A 169 -6.24 10.24 -10.89
C PHE A 169 -6.36 11.36 -9.85
N LYS A 170 -7.11 11.15 -8.76
CA LYS A 170 -7.23 12.10 -7.65
C LYS A 170 -6.17 11.88 -6.56
N ILE A 171 -5.37 10.83 -6.65
CA ILE A 171 -4.36 10.49 -5.65
C ILE A 171 -3.13 11.38 -5.84
N PRO A 172 -2.75 12.22 -4.85
CA PRO A 172 -1.67 13.19 -4.99
C PRO A 172 -0.32 12.59 -5.41
N PRO A 173 0.11 11.43 -4.91
CA PRO A 173 1.34 10.75 -5.34
C PRO A 173 1.45 10.54 -6.84
N ILE A 174 0.33 10.29 -7.54
CA ILE A 174 0.34 10.06 -8.99
C ILE A 174 0.72 11.36 -9.73
N TRP A 175 0.26 12.51 -9.27
CA TRP A 175 0.65 13.78 -9.85
C TRP A 175 2.14 14.09 -9.66
N GLY A 176 2.70 13.74 -8.48
CA GLY A 176 4.14 13.83 -8.24
C GLY A 176 4.93 13.00 -9.26
N LEU A 177 4.48 11.77 -9.53
CA LEU A 177 5.08 10.87 -10.51
C LEU A 177 4.98 11.45 -11.94
N VAL A 178 3.79 11.89 -12.37
CA VAL A 178 3.56 12.47 -13.72
C VAL A 178 4.42 13.70 -13.95
N VAL A 179 4.43 14.63 -13.00
CA VAL A 179 5.27 15.84 -13.09
C VAL A 179 6.76 15.50 -13.14
N GLY A 180 7.20 14.51 -12.37
CA GLY A 180 8.58 14.01 -12.38
C GLY A 180 8.99 13.44 -13.74
N ILE A 181 8.11 12.70 -14.42
CA ILE A 181 8.36 12.18 -15.78
C ILE A 181 8.47 13.33 -16.78
N ILE A 182 7.51 14.26 -16.76
CA ILE A 182 7.46 15.38 -17.74
C ILE A 182 8.70 16.26 -17.62
N LEU A 183 9.08 16.65 -16.40
CA LEU A 183 10.22 17.54 -16.20
C LEU A 183 11.60 16.86 -16.41
N ARG A 184 11.64 15.53 -16.42
CA ARG A 184 12.85 14.78 -16.72
C ARG A 184 13.19 14.79 -18.20
N GLU A 185 12.20 14.77 -19.09
CA GLU A 185 12.40 14.79 -20.55
C GLU A 185 12.70 16.19 -21.11
N SER A 186 12.61 17.21 -20.26
CA SER A 186 12.94 18.61 -20.60
C SER A 186 14.35 18.96 -20.22
#